data_eb61ab3c149c7403150a572d51096a9b
#
_entry.id   eb61ab3c149c7403150a572d51096a9b
#
_cell.length_a   1.000
_cell.length_b   1.000
_cell.length_c   1.000
_cell.angle_alpha   90.00
_cell.angle_beta   90.00
_cell.angle_gamma   90.00
#
_symmetry.space_group_name_H-M   'P 1'
#
loop_
_entity.id
_entity.type
_entity.pdbx_description
1 polymer ?
#
loop_
_entity_poly.entity_id
_entity_poly.type
_entity_poly.pdbx_seq_one_letter_code
_entity_poly.pdbx_strand_id
1 'polypeptide(L)'
;ALDICMDAPLLDSTREMCRFLRLLASNPSTAAVPWMIDSSHFPTIVEALKEVPGKAVVNSISLKEGEEVFLEHARHIARFGAAVVVMAFDEQGQADTFERKTQVCARAYRLLTEKAGFNPRDIVFDPNILTICTGMEQHDAYALDFIRATRWIKENLPDARVSGGVSNLSFAFRGNNALREAMHVVFLRHAIEAGMDMAIINPSTRLTYEDIDPELRGLLDAVVLYTSPEAPAALIEYAHKAIEAKETQAAGERTDSVDAEVGLPVEQRLALALRRGDDTGLEKLLAAAMEQYADARAVISGPLMSGMEEVGHLFEAGRMFLPQVVRSARTMRRAVDILRPHLEAARADTPAGSRGVWLLATVRGDV
;
A
#
# COMPACT_ATOMS: atom_id res chain seq x y z
N ALA A 1 11.69 16.03 13.13
CA ALA A 1 12.68 15.81 12.08
C ALA A 1 12.09 16.14 10.71
N LEU A 2 12.95 16.52 9.77
CA LEU A 2 12.59 16.62 8.36
C LEU A 2 12.98 15.32 7.66
N ASP A 3 12.04 14.66 7.00
CA ASP A 3 12.29 13.52 6.14
C ASP A 3 12.64 14.03 4.74
N ILE A 4 13.81 13.64 4.21
CA ILE A 4 14.37 14.20 2.98
C ILE A 4 14.68 13.05 2.03
N CYS A 5 13.91 12.95 0.94
CA CYS A 5 14.05 11.95 -0.10
C CYS A 5 14.22 12.63 -1.47
N MET A 6 15.22 12.18 -2.24
CA MET A 6 15.48 12.64 -3.62
C MET A 6 15.46 11.47 -4.61
N ASP A 7 14.89 10.32 -4.23
CA ASP A 7 14.76 9.16 -5.09
C ASP A 7 13.63 9.39 -6.10
N ALA A 8 13.99 9.79 -7.32
CA ALA A 8 13.06 9.98 -8.41
C ALA A 8 13.63 9.42 -9.72
N PRO A 9 12.79 8.86 -10.61
CA PRO A 9 13.22 8.39 -11.90
C PRO A 9 13.91 9.52 -12.69
N LEU A 10 15.01 9.19 -13.37
CA LEU A 10 15.80 10.11 -14.20
C LEU A 10 16.52 11.23 -13.43
N LEU A 11 16.53 11.21 -12.11
CA LEU A 11 17.26 12.15 -11.27
C LEU A 11 18.59 11.53 -10.82
N ASP A 12 19.67 12.31 -10.82
CA ASP A 12 20.89 11.98 -10.07
C ASP A 12 20.63 12.24 -8.58
N SER A 13 20.05 11.22 -7.92
CA SER A 13 19.59 11.32 -6.54
C SER A 13 20.70 11.74 -5.57
N THR A 14 21.91 11.24 -5.77
CA THR A 14 23.05 11.58 -4.90
C THR A 14 23.43 13.05 -5.01
N ARG A 15 23.56 13.54 -6.21
CA ARG A 15 23.92 14.94 -6.48
C ARG A 15 22.84 15.90 -5.93
N GLU A 16 21.59 15.63 -6.23
CA GLU A 16 20.49 16.52 -5.82
C GLU A 16 20.23 16.45 -4.32
N MET A 17 20.41 15.28 -3.69
CA MET A 17 20.36 15.12 -2.23
C MET A 17 21.42 16.02 -1.57
N CYS A 18 22.69 15.90 -1.94
CA CYS A 18 23.77 16.72 -1.39
C CYS A 18 23.54 18.22 -1.63
N ARG A 19 23.07 18.60 -2.83
CA ARG A 19 22.74 19.99 -3.14
C ARG A 19 21.64 20.54 -2.25
N PHE A 20 20.57 19.78 -2.07
CA PHE A 20 19.44 20.18 -1.24
C PHE A 20 19.83 20.30 0.24
N LEU A 21 20.62 19.35 0.76
CA LEU A 21 21.11 19.38 2.14
C LEU A 21 21.99 20.64 2.40
N ARG A 22 22.85 21.01 1.46
CA ARG A 22 23.64 22.26 1.55
C ARG A 22 22.76 23.50 1.60
N LEU A 23 21.66 23.53 0.82
CA LEU A 23 20.69 24.64 0.88
C LEU A 23 19.98 24.68 2.23
N LEU A 24 19.56 23.54 2.76
CA LEU A 24 18.95 23.45 4.12
C LEU A 24 19.95 23.90 5.21
N ALA A 25 21.21 23.50 5.10
CA ALA A 25 22.26 23.86 6.05
C ALA A 25 22.54 25.37 6.08
N SER A 26 22.33 26.08 4.95
CA SER A 26 22.54 27.53 4.85
C SER A 26 21.46 28.34 5.58
N ASN A 27 20.32 27.74 5.95
CA ASN A 27 19.25 28.39 6.67
C ASN A 27 19.23 27.96 8.14
N PRO A 28 19.44 28.87 9.11
CA PRO A 28 19.48 28.53 10.54
C PRO A 28 18.23 27.81 11.07
N SER A 29 17.04 28.13 10.52
CA SER A 29 15.78 27.53 10.97
C SER A 29 15.68 26.06 10.57
N THR A 30 16.18 25.66 9.39
CA THR A 30 16.20 24.29 8.93
C THR A 30 17.38 23.51 9.47
N ALA A 31 18.54 24.17 9.65
CA ALA A 31 19.74 23.55 10.24
C ALA A 31 19.56 23.16 11.71
N ALA A 32 18.64 23.84 12.43
CA ALA A 32 18.34 23.53 13.82
C ALA A 32 17.41 22.30 14.01
N VAL A 33 16.80 21.79 12.93
CA VAL A 33 15.89 20.65 12.99
C VAL A 33 16.64 19.37 12.62
N PRO A 34 16.47 18.25 13.36
CA PRO A 34 17.07 16.97 12.95
C PRO A 34 16.61 16.54 11.55
N TRP A 35 17.52 15.98 10.75
CA TRP A 35 17.23 15.50 9.41
C TRP A 35 17.22 13.98 9.37
N MET A 36 16.23 13.44 8.65
CA MET A 36 16.15 12.03 8.26
C MET A 36 16.53 11.95 6.78
N ILE A 37 17.58 11.21 6.49
CA ILE A 37 18.08 10.97 5.13
C ILE A 37 17.42 9.71 4.62
N ASP A 38 16.52 9.86 3.66
CA ASP A 38 15.74 8.78 3.07
C ASP A 38 16.22 8.51 1.64
N SER A 39 16.77 7.32 1.44
CA SER A 39 17.11 6.82 0.10
C SER A 39 17.15 5.30 0.08
N SER A 40 16.69 4.72 -1.03
CA SER A 40 16.85 3.31 -1.36
C SER A 40 18.28 2.94 -1.77
N HIS A 41 19.12 3.95 -2.04
CA HIS A 41 20.49 3.79 -2.56
C HIS A 41 21.52 4.11 -1.48
N PHE A 42 22.16 3.11 -0.91
CA PHE A 42 23.07 3.29 0.21
C PHE A 42 24.25 4.26 -0.08
N PRO A 43 24.87 4.27 -1.28
CA PRO A 43 25.87 5.29 -1.63
C PRO A 43 25.36 6.74 -1.50
N THR A 44 24.08 7.00 -1.84
CA THR A 44 23.45 8.30 -1.65
C THR A 44 23.40 8.68 -0.18
N ILE A 45 23.04 7.73 0.70
CA ILE A 45 23.03 7.94 2.16
C ILE A 45 24.45 8.32 2.66
N VAL A 46 25.47 7.60 2.22
CA VAL A 46 26.86 7.86 2.66
C VAL A 46 27.31 9.28 2.26
N GLU A 47 27.04 9.71 1.03
CA GLU A 47 27.39 11.06 0.58
C GLU A 47 26.56 12.14 1.30
N ALA A 48 25.26 11.88 1.49
CA ALA A 48 24.36 12.79 2.21
C ALA A 48 24.79 13.01 3.67
N LEU A 49 25.23 11.97 4.37
CA LEU A 49 25.69 12.06 5.76
C LEU A 49 26.88 13.00 5.94
N LYS A 50 27.70 13.23 4.91
CA LYS A 50 28.82 14.20 4.94
C LYS A 50 28.33 15.66 4.97
N GLU A 51 27.11 15.91 4.53
CA GLU A 51 26.51 17.26 4.42
C GLU A 51 25.65 17.64 5.61
N VAL A 52 25.39 16.68 6.56
CA VAL A 52 24.52 16.94 7.71
C VAL A 52 25.28 17.64 8.83
N PRO A 53 24.79 18.81 9.31
CA PRO A 53 25.51 19.58 10.34
C PRO A 53 25.40 19.03 11.76
N GLY A 54 24.59 17.97 11.99
CA GLY A 54 24.33 17.41 13.30
C GLY A 54 24.04 15.92 13.27
N LYS A 55 23.33 15.40 14.28
CA LYS A 55 22.94 13.99 14.31
C LYS A 55 21.79 13.73 13.35
N ALA A 56 22.05 12.93 12.31
CA ALA A 56 21.05 12.48 11.37
C ALA A 56 20.31 11.22 11.84
N VAL A 57 19.19 10.94 11.19
CA VAL A 57 18.55 9.63 11.15
C VAL A 57 18.67 9.10 9.73
N VAL A 58 19.10 7.88 9.54
CA VAL A 58 19.13 7.23 8.22
C VAL A 58 17.87 6.40 8.02
N ASN A 59 17.17 6.59 6.93
CA ASN A 59 16.03 5.79 6.50
C ASN A 59 16.38 5.16 5.14
N SER A 60 16.65 3.89 5.01
CA SER A 60 16.70 2.86 6.02
C SER A 60 17.72 1.78 5.65
N ILE A 61 17.97 0.83 6.55
CA ILE A 61 18.66 -0.42 6.25
C ILE A 61 17.76 -1.61 6.58
N SER A 62 18.07 -2.77 6.01
CA SER A 62 17.34 -4.01 6.27
C SER A 62 18.20 -5.25 6.02
N LEU A 63 17.70 -6.41 6.45
CA LEU A 63 18.35 -7.71 6.19
C LEU A 63 18.03 -8.30 4.80
N LYS A 64 17.41 -7.51 3.90
CA LYS A 64 17.00 -7.96 2.56
C LYS A 64 18.17 -8.52 1.74
N GLU A 65 19.35 -7.91 1.85
CA GLU A 65 20.57 -8.30 1.13
C GLU A 65 21.50 -9.19 1.98
N GLY A 66 21.02 -9.63 3.14
CA GLY A 66 21.75 -10.50 4.05
C GLY A 66 22.52 -9.77 5.14
N GLU A 67 23.07 -10.55 6.06
CA GLU A 67 23.68 -10.07 7.29
C GLU A 67 24.98 -9.27 7.06
N GLU A 68 25.80 -9.67 6.10
CA GLU A 68 27.09 -9.01 5.84
C GLU A 68 26.90 -7.57 5.37
N VAL A 69 26.03 -7.37 4.36
CA VAL A 69 25.69 -6.04 3.83
C VAL A 69 25.03 -5.18 4.91
N PHE A 70 24.10 -5.76 5.66
CA PHE A 70 23.44 -5.08 6.77
C PHE A 70 24.43 -4.55 7.81
N LEU A 71 25.39 -5.37 8.23
CA LEU A 71 26.43 -4.98 9.20
C LEU A 71 27.43 -3.97 8.63
N GLU A 72 27.75 -4.06 7.34
CA GLU A 72 28.59 -3.07 6.67
C GLU A 72 27.90 -1.69 6.68
N HIS A 73 26.63 -1.63 6.23
CA HIS A 73 25.84 -0.41 6.25
C HIS A 73 25.73 0.17 7.67
N ALA A 74 25.41 -0.67 8.66
CA ALA A 74 25.30 -0.23 10.05
C ALA A 74 26.60 0.40 10.56
N ARG A 75 27.76 -0.23 10.29
CA ARG A 75 29.08 0.31 10.70
C ARG A 75 29.39 1.64 10.03
N HIS A 76 29.01 1.80 8.77
CA HIS A 76 29.17 3.08 8.06
C HIS A 76 28.35 4.17 8.73
N ILE A 77 27.07 3.91 9.03
CA ILE A 77 26.17 4.86 9.69
C ILE A 77 26.66 5.23 11.09
N ALA A 78 27.12 4.23 11.85
CA ALA A 78 27.67 4.43 13.20
C ALA A 78 28.89 5.37 13.23
N ARG A 79 29.76 5.35 12.20
CA ARG A 79 30.91 6.26 12.09
C ARG A 79 30.52 7.73 11.98
N PHE A 80 29.33 8.03 11.43
CA PHE A 80 28.77 9.38 11.38
C PHE A 80 28.00 9.75 12.67
N GLY A 81 27.85 8.82 13.62
CA GLY A 81 27.07 9.03 14.84
C GLY A 81 25.56 9.17 14.58
N ALA A 82 25.08 8.74 13.44
CA ALA A 82 23.67 8.83 13.05
C ALA A 82 22.84 7.71 13.71
N ALA A 83 21.55 7.97 13.95
CA ALA A 83 20.56 6.96 14.25
C ALA A 83 20.11 6.27 12.94
N VAL A 84 19.54 5.07 13.06
CA VAL A 84 19.14 4.28 11.89
C VAL A 84 17.74 3.72 12.02
N VAL A 85 16.93 3.89 10.97
CA VAL A 85 15.69 3.16 10.78
C VAL A 85 16.02 1.78 10.20
N VAL A 86 15.49 0.75 10.83
CA VAL A 86 15.65 -0.65 10.44
C VAL A 86 14.30 -1.21 10.05
N MET A 87 14.12 -1.41 8.75
CA MET A 87 12.88 -2.00 8.23
C MET A 87 12.84 -3.51 8.51
N ALA A 88 11.67 -4.01 8.86
CA ALA A 88 11.42 -5.44 9.05
C ALA A 88 11.35 -6.18 7.71
N PHE A 89 12.47 -6.22 6.99
CA PHE A 89 12.73 -7.01 5.80
C PHE A 89 13.91 -7.94 6.03
N ASP A 90 13.83 -9.15 5.56
CA ASP A 90 14.95 -10.07 5.50
C ASP A 90 15.07 -10.73 4.11
N GLU A 91 15.88 -11.75 3.99
CA GLU A 91 16.14 -12.48 2.75
C GLU A 91 14.89 -13.18 2.17
N GLN A 92 13.83 -13.34 2.99
CA GLN A 92 12.54 -13.89 2.57
C GLN A 92 11.56 -12.80 2.09
N GLY A 93 11.92 -11.52 2.27
CA GLY A 93 11.11 -10.39 1.88
C GLY A 93 10.55 -9.60 3.08
N GLN A 94 9.51 -8.83 2.82
CA GLN A 94 8.85 -7.96 3.79
C GLN A 94 8.14 -8.79 4.87
N ALA A 95 8.35 -8.45 6.14
CA ALA A 95 7.60 -9.03 7.23
C ALA A 95 6.19 -8.42 7.27
N ASP A 96 5.19 -9.24 7.11
CA ASP A 96 3.78 -8.88 7.06
C ASP A 96 3.01 -9.26 8.33
N THR A 97 3.29 -10.44 8.92
CA THR A 97 2.65 -10.92 10.14
C THR A 97 3.38 -10.49 11.42
N PHE A 98 2.68 -10.48 12.54
CA PHE A 98 3.25 -10.19 13.85
C PHE A 98 4.52 -11.01 14.15
N GLU A 99 4.47 -12.32 13.91
CA GLU A 99 5.57 -13.25 14.16
C GLU A 99 6.79 -12.88 13.32
N ARG A 100 6.59 -12.62 12.03
CA ARG A 100 7.67 -12.22 11.12
C ARG A 100 8.29 -10.88 11.53
N LYS A 101 7.44 -9.88 11.84
CA LYS A 101 7.89 -8.54 12.29
C LYS A 101 8.79 -8.65 13.53
N THR A 102 8.34 -9.39 14.53
CA THR A 102 9.09 -9.55 15.79
C THR A 102 10.38 -10.36 15.62
N GLN A 103 10.37 -11.43 14.81
CA GLN A 103 11.56 -12.23 14.51
C GLN A 103 12.65 -11.43 13.80
N VAL A 104 12.26 -10.69 12.75
CA VAL A 104 13.21 -9.86 11.98
C VAL A 104 13.78 -8.74 12.84
N CYS A 105 12.94 -8.03 13.60
CA CYS A 105 13.40 -6.97 14.51
C CYS A 105 14.33 -7.50 15.60
N ALA A 106 14.03 -8.64 16.21
CA ALA A 106 14.89 -9.27 17.22
C ALA A 106 16.25 -9.68 16.65
N ARG A 107 16.27 -10.25 15.44
CA ARG A 107 17.50 -10.61 14.73
C ARG A 107 18.34 -9.37 14.43
N ALA A 108 17.74 -8.35 13.85
CA ALA A 108 18.42 -7.10 13.53
C ALA A 108 18.95 -6.38 14.78
N TYR A 109 18.18 -6.35 15.88
CA TYR A 109 18.62 -5.78 17.14
C TYR A 109 19.89 -6.43 17.67
N ARG A 110 19.95 -7.78 17.74
CA ARG A 110 21.14 -8.51 18.17
C ARG A 110 22.35 -8.23 17.29
N LEU A 111 22.17 -8.23 15.98
CA LEU A 111 23.25 -7.93 15.04
C LEU A 111 23.81 -6.52 15.23
N LEU A 112 22.94 -5.53 15.41
CA LEU A 112 23.35 -4.14 15.60
C LEU A 112 24.06 -3.94 16.92
N THR A 113 23.54 -4.48 18.01
CA THR A 113 24.09 -4.27 19.36
C THR A 113 25.33 -5.11 19.60
N GLU A 114 25.33 -6.39 19.23
CA GLU A 114 26.41 -7.33 19.56
C GLU A 114 27.53 -7.32 18.50
N LYS A 115 27.22 -7.16 17.19
CA LYS A 115 28.22 -7.25 16.12
C LYS A 115 28.64 -5.91 15.52
N ALA A 116 27.73 -4.92 15.48
CA ALA A 116 28.04 -3.58 14.97
C ALA A 116 28.38 -2.58 16.08
N GLY A 117 28.10 -2.90 17.35
CA GLY A 117 28.34 -2.00 18.49
C GLY A 117 27.45 -0.76 18.47
N PHE A 118 26.27 -0.87 17.86
CA PHE A 118 25.31 0.24 17.74
C PHE A 118 24.67 0.53 19.10
N ASN A 119 24.50 1.83 19.43
CA ASN A 119 23.78 2.21 20.64
C ASN A 119 22.28 1.86 20.46
N PRO A 120 21.64 1.09 21.34
CA PRO A 120 20.22 0.76 21.23
C PRO A 120 19.29 1.98 21.07
N ARG A 121 19.62 3.12 21.70
CA ARG A 121 18.85 4.38 21.61
C ARG A 121 18.86 5.01 20.22
N ASP A 122 19.79 4.59 19.36
CA ASP A 122 19.94 5.05 18.00
C ASP A 122 19.32 4.08 16.97
N ILE A 123 18.71 2.99 17.45
CA ILE A 123 17.98 2.03 16.63
C ILE A 123 16.51 2.38 16.64
N VAL A 124 15.95 2.57 15.45
CA VAL A 124 14.52 2.85 15.22
C VAL A 124 13.96 1.75 14.34
N PHE A 125 13.10 0.89 14.85
CA PHE A 125 12.47 -0.14 14.03
C PHE A 125 11.29 0.41 13.25
N ASP A 126 11.20 0.06 11.96
CA ASP A 126 9.97 0.15 11.17
C ASP A 126 9.48 -1.28 10.90
N PRO A 127 8.51 -1.76 11.69
CA PRO A 127 7.93 -3.09 11.49
C PRO A 127 6.94 -3.15 10.31
N ASN A 128 7.03 -2.24 9.36
CA ASN A 128 6.26 -2.09 8.13
C ASN A 128 4.76 -1.83 8.38
N ILE A 129 4.34 -0.59 8.16
CA ILE A 129 2.92 -0.28 8.03
C ILE A 129 2.48 -0.69 6.63
N LEU A 130 1.56 -1.64 6.54
CA LEU A 130 1.04 -2.20 5.31
C LEU A 130 -0.40 -1.77 5.08
N THR A 131 -0.81 -1.80 3.81
CA THR A 131 -2.15 -1.39 3.39
C THR A 131 -3.20 -2.38 3.88
N ILE A 132 -4.25 -1.87 4.52
CA ILE A 132 -5.43 -2.63 4.94
C ILE A 132 -6.62 -2.36 4.02
N CYS A 133 -7.71 -3.11 4.17
CA CYS A 133 -8.93 -2.97 3.36
C CYS A 133 -8.66 -3.08 1.85
N THR A 134 -7.78 -3.96 1.43
CA THR A 134 -7.46 -4.19 0.02
C THR A 134 -8.46 -5.11 -0.68
N GLY A 135 -9.40 -5.71 0.07
CA GLY A 135 -10.30 -6.78 -0.40
C GLY A 135 -9.67 -8.17 -0.39
N MET A 136 -8.50 -8.33 0.24
CA MET A 136 -7.83 -9.60 0.49
C MET A 136 -7.75 -9.82 2.00
N GLU A 137 -8.39 -10.89 2.50
CA GLU A 137 -8.50 -11.21 3.93
C GLU A 137 -7.14 -11.25 4.66
N GLN A 138 -6.10 -11.74 3.98
CA GLN A 138 -4.75 -11.81 4.53
C GLN A 138 -4.15 -10.43 4.89
N HIS A 139 -4.70 -9.32 4.34
CA HIS A 139 -4.23 -7.96 4.62
C HIS A 139 -5.00 -7.28 5.76
N ASP A 140 -6.09 -7.86 6.21
CA ASP A 140 -7.00 -7.17 7.12
C ASP A 140 -6.40 -7.00 8.53
N ALA A 141 -5.52 -7.91 8.97
CA ALA A 141 -4.86 -7.85 10.25
C ALA A 141 -3.57 -6.99 10.29
N TYR A 142 -3.09 -6.47 9.17
CA TYR A 142 -1.78 -5.81 9.09
C TYR A 142 -1.60 -4.62 10.04
N ALA A 143 -2.65 -3.81 10.26
CA ALA A 143 -2.59 -2.70 11.19
C ALA A 143 -2.47 -3.20 12.65
N LEU A 144 -3.26 -4.19 13.04
CA LEU A 144 -3.19 -4.82 14.35
C LEU A 144 -1.82 -5.48 14.58
N ASP A 145 -1.27 -6.17 13.58
CA ASP A 145 0.04 -6.81 13.67
C ASP A 145 1.16 -5.80 13.85
N PHE A 146 1.08 -4.62 13.22
CA PHE A 146 2.01 -3.52 13.47
C PHE A 146 1.91 -3.02 14.92
N ILE A 147 0.70 -2.78 15.42
CA ILE A 147 0.44 -2.29 16.79
C ILE A 147 0.97 -3.30 17.82
N ARG A 148 0.70 -4.59 17.62
CA ARG A 148 1.20 -5.67 18.48
C ARG A 148 2.73 -5.78 18.43
N ALA A 149 3.32 -5.71 17.23
CA ALA A 149 4.76 -5.72 17.04
C ALA A 149 5.44 -4.51 17.70
N THR A 150 4.82 -3.32 17.61
CA THR A 150 5.28 -2.12 18.31
C THR A 150 5.37 -2.36 19.81
N ARG A 151 4.30 -2.84 20.43
CA ARG A 151 4.28 -3.16 21.87
C ARG A 151 5.36 -4.19 22.23
N TRP A 152 5.46 -5.26 21.45
CA TRP A 152 6.45 -6.30 21.67
C TRP A 152 7.88 -5.75 21.58
N ILE A 153 8.20 -4.89 20.61
CA ILE A 153 9.52 -4.25 20.47
C ILE A 153 9.85 -3.43 21.72
N LYS A 154 8.89 -2.64 22.21
CA LYS A 154 9.09 -1.80 23.42
C LYS A 154 9.34 -2.64 24.67
N GLU A 155 8.75 -3.82 24.77
CA GLU A 155 8.89 -4.74 25.93
C GLU A 155 10.16 -5.61 25.85
N ASN A 156 10.61 -5.97 24.64
CA ASN A 156 11.64 -7.01 24.46
C ASN A 156 12.96 -6.49 23.89
N LEU A 157 12.99 -5.30 23.25
CA LEU A 157 14.20 -4.70 22.68
C LEU A 157 14.52 -3.39 23.41
N PRO A 158 15.28 -3.45 24.53
CA PRO A 158 15.50 -2.31 25.40
C PRO A 158 16.07 -1.10 24.67
N ASP A 159 15.56 0.09 25.00
CA ASP A 159 15.94 1.40 24.46
C ASP A 159 15.68 1.60 22.96
N ALA A 160 15.27 0.58 22.19
CA ALA A 160 14.92 0.72 20.80
C ALA A 160 13.63 1.57 20.63
N ARG A 161 13.57 2.30 19.53
CA ARG A 161 12.43 3.13 19.13
C ARG A 161 11.65 2.48 18.00
N VAL A 162 10.42 2.95 17.78
CA VAL A 162 9.56 2.48 16.70
C VAL A 162 9.08 3.65 15.86
N SER A 163 9.15 3.50 14.54
CA SER A 163 8.67 4.43 13.54
C SER A 163 7.84 3.72 12.47
N GLY A 164 7.24 4.48 11.56
CA GLY A 164 6.58 3.94 10.37
C GLY A 164 6.02 5.01 9.45
N GLY A 165 5.93 4.67 8.16
CA GLY A 165 5.32 5.49 7.12
C GLY A 165 3.80 5.32 7.10
N VAL A 166 3.05 6.20 7.77
CA VAL A 166 1.62 6.04 8.03
C VAL A 166 0.77 6.08 6.77
N SER A 167 1.21 6.76 5.71
CA SER A 167 0.47 6.87 4.46
C SER A 167 0.21 5.52 3.77
N ASN A 168 1.05 4.52 4.02
CA ASN A 168 0.92 3.17 3.46
C ASN A 168 -0.36 2.47 3.93
N LEU A 169 -0.80 2.70 5.18
CA LEU A 169 -1.99 2.10 5.77
C LEU A 169 -3.22 2.24 4.87
N SER A 170 -3.41 3.44 4.34
CA SER A 170 -4.64 3.85 3.64
C SER A 170 -4.51 3.87 2.12
N PHE A 171 -3.50 3.21 1.55
CA PHE A 171 -3.25 3.24 0.11
C PHE A 171 -4.44 2.71 -0.70
N ALA A 172 -5.21 1.77 -0.15
CA ALA A 172 -6.43 1.23 -0.76
C ALA A 172 -7.50 2.32 -1.06
N PHE A 173 -7.47 3.43 -0.32
CA PHE A 173 -8.39 4.56 -0.45
C PHE A 173 -7.73 5.79 -1.12
N ARG A 174 -6.72 5.58 -1.94
CA ARG A 174 -6.07 6.66 -2.70
C ARG A 174 -7.14 7.43 -3.50
N GLY A 175 -7.07 8.77 -3.42
CA GLY A 175 -8.10 9.67 -3.99
C GLY A 175 -9.09 10.21 -2.96
N ASN A 176 -9.33 9.52 -1.82
CA ASN A 176 -10.18 10.02 -0.73
C ASN A 176 -9.34 10.51 0.46
N ASN A 177 -8.80 11.73 0.34
CA ASN A 177 -7.88 12.26 1.35
C ASN A 177 -8.52 12.41 2.73
N ALA A 178 -9.80 12.77 2.83
CA ALA A 178 -10.48 12.92 4.11
C ALA A 178 -10.57 11.57 4.87
N LEU A 179 -10.96 10.49 4.19
CA LEU A 179 -10.98 9.17 4.80
C LEU A 179 -9.58 8.70 5.18
N ARG A 180 -8.59 8.93 4.31
CA ARG A 180 -7.19 8.58 4.60
C ARG A 180 -6.65 9.29 5.82
N GLU A 181 -6.91 10.59 5.99
CA GLU A 181 -6.54 11.33 7.20
C GLU A 181 -7.18 10.74 8.45
N ALA A 182 -8.49 10.45 8.41
CA ALA A 182 -9.18 9.82 9.53
C ALA A 182 -8.58 8.44 9.88
N MET A 183 -8.26 7.60 8.88
CA MET A 183 -7.56 6.33 9.09
C MET A 183 -6.21 6.52 9.78
N HIS A 184 -5.43 7.52 9.33
CA HIS A 184 -4.11 7.80 9.92
C HIS A 184 -4.22 8.22 11.38
N VAL A 185 -5.19 9.07 11.70
CA VAL A 185 -5.42 9.57 13.07
C VAL A 185 -5.82 8.43 14.00
N VAL A 186 -6.77 7.57 13.59
CA VAL A 186 -7.20 6.42 14.40
C VAL A 186 -6.06 5.42 14.59
N PHE A 187 -5.33 5.10 13.53
CA PHE A 187 -4.17 4.21 13.63
C PHE A 187 -3.10 4.75 14.57
N LEU A 188 -2.73 6.04 14.43
CA LEU A 188 -1.73 6.69 15.27
C LEU A 188 -2.15 6.69 16.75
N ARG A 189 -3.42 6.89 17.06
CA ARG A 189 -3.93 6.79 18.42
C ARG A 189 -3.53 5.46 19.06
N HIS A 190 -3.84 4.33 18.40
CA HIS A 190 -3.54 3.00 18.90
C HIS A 190 -2.05 2.64 18.85
N ALA A 191 -1.32 3.08 17.80
CA ALA A 191 0.10 2.84 17.67
C ALA A 191 0.93 3.59 18.73
N ILE A 192 0.56 4.84 19.05
CA ILE A 192 1.20 5.64 20.11
C ILE A 192 0.93 5.01 21.48
N GLU A 193 -0.30 4.55 21.75
CA GLU A 193 -0.64 3.83 22.98
C GLU A 193 0.15 2.51 23.13
N ALA A 194 0.52 1.88 22.00
CA ALA A 194 1.40 0.71 21.99
C ALA A 194 2.89 1.04 22.15
N GLY A 195 3.28 2.33 22.09
CA GLY A 195 4.64 2.81 22.30
C GLY A 195 5.37 3.27 21.03
N MET A 196 4.68 3.55 19.94
CA MET A 196 5.29 4.15 18.75
C MET A 196 5.89 5.53 19.08
N ASP A 197 7.16 5.73 18.75
CA ASP A 197 7.91 6.94 19.10
C ASP A 197 7.91 8.00 17.99
N MET A 198 7.84 7.59 16.74
CA MET A 198 7.98 8.44 15.55
C MET A 198 7.00 8.01 14.46
N ALA A 199 6.61 8.94 13.60
CA ALA A 199 5.79 8.66 12.43
C ALA A 199 6.17 9.58 11.27
N ILE A 200 6.22 9.03 10.05
CA ILE A 200 6.32 9.83 8.82
C ILE A 200 4.89 10.12 8.37
N ILE A 201 4.50 11.38 8.44
CA ILE A 201 3.12 11.86 8.18
C ILE A 201 3.13 13.14 7.35
N ASN A 202 1.97 13.46 6.75
CA ASN A 202 1.75 14.76 6.16
C ASN A 202 1.59 15.83 7.27
N PRO A 203 2.47 16.82 7.35
CA PRO A 203 2.42 17.85 8.42
C PRO A 203 1.22 18.79 8.30
N SER A 204 0.47 18.76 7.19
CA SER A 204 -0.73 19.58 6.99
C SER A 204 -1.97 19.01 7.66
N THR A 205 -1.95 17.77 8.13
CA THR A 205 -3.07 17.15 8.85
C THR A 205 -3.37 17.90 10.13
N ARG A 206 -4.63 18.31 10.30
CA ARG A 206 -5.14 19.04 11.48
C ARG A 206 -6.21 18.26 12.23
N LEU A 207 -6.70 17.17 11.64
CA LEU A 207 -7.75 16.34 12.20
C LEU A 207 -7.26 15.69 13.51
N THR A 208 -8.09 15.70 14.54
CA THR A 208 -7.89 14.95 15.78
C THR A 208 -8.83 13.76 15.84
N TYR A 209 -8.57 12.82 16.75
CA TYR A 209 -9.40 11.63 16.91
C TYR A 209 -10.85 12.00 17.32
N GLU A 210 -11.01 13.03 18.12
CA GLU A 210 -12.28 13.53 18.62
C GLU A 210 -13.11 14.23 17.52
N ASP A 211 -12.46 14.80 16.50
CA ASP A 211 -13.12 15.48 15.38
C ASP A 211 -13.73 14.53 14.36
N ILE A 212 -13.36 13.23 14.41
CA ILE A 212 -13.89 12.23 13.50
C ILE A 212 -15.33 11.91 13.89
N ASP A 213 -16.22 11.88 12.87
CA ASP A 213 -17.60 11.46 13.06
C ASP A 213 -17.68 10.15 13.84
N PRO A 214 -18.55 10.03 14.86
CA PRO A 214 -18.59 8.85 15.74
C PRO A 214 -18.85 7.53 15.03
N GLU A 215 -19.68 7.51 13.98
CA GLU A 215 -19.96 6.30 13.18
C GLU A 215 -18.70 5.90 12.41
N LEU A 216 -18.10 6.83 11.68
CA LEU A 216 -16.85 6.58 10.95
C LEU A 216 -15.73 6.17 11.90
N ARG A 217 -15.60 6.81 13.05
CA ARG A 217 -14.58 6.49 14.05
C ARG A 217 -14.73 5.05 14.54
N GLY A 218 -15.96 4.62 14.86
CA GLY A 218 -16.24 3.24 15.28
C GLY A 218 -15.87 2.22 14.20
N LEU A 219 -16.15 2.50 12.93
CA LEU A 219 -15.73 1.66 11.80
C LEU A 219 -14.20 1.61 11.67
N LEU A 220 -13.52 2.75 11.81
CA LEU A 220 -12.07 2.84 11.71
C LEU A 220 -11.37 2.11 12.86
N ASP A 221 -11.86 2.26 14.10
CA ASP A 221 -11.36 1.48 15.24
C ASP A 221 -11.53 -0.03 15.01
N ALA A 222 -12.69 -0.45 14.49
CA ALA A 222 -12.95 -1.85 14.20
C ALA A 222 -12.00 -2.41 13.12
N VAL A 223 -11.69 -1.62 12.10
CA VAL A 223 -10.78 -2.01 11.03
C VAL A 223 -9.32 -2.03 11.51
N VAL A 224 -8.88 -1.01 12.20
CA VAL A 224 -7.48 -0.88 12.68
C VAL A 224 -7.15 -1.98 13.70
N LEU A 225 -8.10 -2.29 14.59
CA LEU A 225 -7.95 -3.33 15.61
C LEU A 225 -8.42 -4.71 15.14
N TYR A 226 -8.94 -4.79 13.92
CA TYR A 226 -9.49 -6.02 13.32
C TYR A 226 -10.42 -6.77 14.27
N THR A 227 -11.42 -6.05 14.80
CA THR A 227 -12.35 -6.59 15.80
C THR A 227 -13.38 -7.53 15.22
N SER A 228 -13.65 -7.47 13.91
CA SER A 228 -14.47 -8.42 13.17
C SER A 228 -14.01 -8.59 11.73
N PRO A 229 -14.22 -9.75 11.09
CA PRO A 229 -13.92 -9.98 9.67
C PRO A 229 -14.74 -9.10 8.72
N GLU A 230 -15.89 -8.58 9.16
CA GLU A 230 -16.78 -7.75 8.36
C GLU A 230 -16.37 -6.26 8.36
N ALA A 231 -15.54 -5.83 9.31
CA ALA A 231 -15.17 -4.42 9.47
C ALA A 231 -14.55 -3.79 8.20
N PRO A 232 -13.61 -4.45 7.48
CA PRO A 232 -13.06 -3.90 6.24
C PRO A 232 -14.12 -3.68 5.16
N ALA A 233 -15.06 -4.62 5.01
CA ALA A 233 -16.15 -4.50 4.04
C ALA A 233 -17.11 -3.36 4.40
N ALA A 234 -17.44 -3.20 5.67
CA ALA A 234 -18.29 -2.12 6.15
C ALA A 234 -17.69 -0.73 5.92
N LEU A 235 -16.35 -0.57 6.11
CA LEU A 235 -15.65 0.67 5.82
C LEU A 235 -15.65 0.98 4.33
N ILE A 236 -15.44 -0.02 3.47
CA ILE A 236 -15.48 0.15 2.02
C ILE A 236 -16.88 0.61 1.56
N GLU A 237 -17.93 0.01 2.13
CA GLU A 237 -19.32 0.39 1.84
C GLU A 237 -19.62 1.83 2.30
N TYR A 238 -19.18 2.21 3.51
CA TYR A 238 -19.30 3.57 4.01
C TYR A 238 -18.61 4.58 3.08
N ALA A 239 -17.38 4.28 2.67
CA ALA A 239 -16.62 5.14 1.78
C ALA A 239 -17.31 5.31 0.41
N HIS A 240 -17.94 4.25 -0.10
CA HIS A 240 -18.69 4.28 -1.35
C HIS A 240 -19.93 5.18 -1.24
N LYS A 241 -20.77 4.99 -0.22
CA LYS A 241 -21.95 5.82 0.04
C LYS A 241 -21.59 7.29 0.19
N ALA A 242 -20.46 7.60 0.82
CA ALA A 242 -20.01 8.99 0.97
C ALA A 242 -19.61 9.64 -0.36
N ILE A 243 -19.11 8.88 -1.34
CA ILE A 243 -18.84 9.38 -2.70
C ILE A 243 -20.13 9.59 -3.45
N GLU A 244 -21.04 8.61 -3.46
CA GLU A 244 -22.35 8.69 -4.13
C GLU A 244 -23.17 9.89 -3.61
N ALA A 245 -23.18 10.11 -2.29
CA ALA A 245 -23.86 11.25 -1.69
C ALA A 245 -23.28 12.60 -2.16
N LYS A 246 -21.95 12.70 -2.32
CA LYS A 246 -21.31 13.92 -2.86
C LYS A 246 -21.61 14.12 -4.35
N GLU A 247 -21.65 13.05 -5.14
CA GLU A 247 -21.98 13.11 -6.56
C GLU A 247 -23.46 13.47 -6.78
N THR A 248 -24.37 12.93 -5.96
CA THR A 248 -25.80 13.25 -6.01
C THR A 248 -26.05 14.71 -5.64
N GLN A 249 -25.34 15.26 -4.64
CA GLN A 249 -25.40 16.68 -4.30
C GLN A 249 -24.85 17.59 -5.42
N ALA A 250 -23.86 17.12 -6.19
CA ALA A 250 -23.27 17.88 -7.28
C ALA A 250 -24.07 17.77 -8.60
N ALA A 251 -24.82 16.70 -8.82
CA ALA A 251 -25.45 16.36 -10.10
C ALA A 251 -26.98 16.56 -10.16
N GLY A 252 -27.66 16.92 -9.05
CA GLY A 252 -29.13 17.03 -9.00
C GLY A 252 -29.82 15.80 -9.61
N GLU A 253 -30.30 14.91 -8.75
CA GLU A 253 -31.14 13.72 -9.02
C GLU A 253 -30.89 12.95 -10.32
N ARG A 254 -30.06 11.90 -10.23
CA ARG A 254 -30.17 10.73 -11.10
C ARG A 254 -30.25 9.49 -10.22
N THR A 255 -31.44 8.97 -10.06
CA THR A 255 -31.73 7.70 -9.42
C THR A 255 -31.27 6.55 -10.31
N ASP A 256 -30.16 5.89 -9.96
CA ASP A 256 -29.83 4.56 -10.49
C ASP A 256 -30.67 3.52 -9.73
N SER A 257 -31.86 3.24 -10.23
CA SER A 257 -32.71 2.16 -9.74
C SER A 257 -32.31 0.82 -10.40
N VAL A 258 -32.27 -0.24 -9.61
CA VAL A 258 -31.94 -1.62 -10.04
C VAL A 258 -32.89 -2.15 -11.14
N ASP A 259 -34.07 -1.56 -11.30
CA ASP A 259 -35.06 -1.93 -12.33
C ASP A 259 -34.72 -1.43 -13.75
N ALA A 260 -33.72 -0.55 -13.93
CA ALA A 260 -33.34 -0.04 -15.23
C ALA A 260 -32.47 -1.00 -16.07
N GLU A 261 -32.01 -2.10 -15.50
CA GLU A 261 -31.03 -3.01 -16.15
C GLU A 261 -31.64 -3.99 -17.16
N VAL A 262 -32.93 -4.28 -17.06
CA VAL A 262 -33.60 -5.30 -17.89
C VAL A 262 -33.66 -4.91 -19.35
N GLY A 263 -33.47 -3.63 -19.70
CA GLY A 263 -33.47 -3.11 -21.05
C GLY A 263 -32.11 -2.73 -21.63
N LEU A 264 -31.02 -2.86 -20.86
CA LEU A 264 -29.68 -2.48 -21.31
C LEU A 264 -29.08 -3.50 -22.29
N PRO A 265 -28.32 -3.05 -23.30
CA PRO A 265 -27.49 -3.95 -24.12
C PRO A 265 -26.58 -4.86 -23.29
N VAL A 266 -26.28 -6.05 -23.80
CA VAL A 266 -25.49 -7.05 -23.09
C VAL A 266 -24.10 -6.53 -22.72
N GLU A 267 -23.50 -5.68 -23.55
CA GLU A 267 -22.22 -5.02 -23.32
C GLU A 267 -22.25 -4.14 -22.06
N GLN A 268 -23.29 -3.32 -21.93
CA GLN A 268 -23.44 -2.41 -20.79
C GLN A 268 -23.71 -3.20 -19.50
N ARG A 269 -24.45 -4.29 -19.58
CA ARG A 269 -24.68 -5.19 -18.44
C ARG A 269 -23.40 -5.89 -18.00
N LEU A 270 -22.54 -6.32 -18.93
CA LEU A 270 -21.23 -6.89 -18.63
C LEU A 270 -20.29 -5.84 -18.00
N ALA A 271 -20.27 -4.62 -18.53
CA ALA A 271 -19.50 -3.52 -17.96
C ALA A 271 -19.96 -3.18 -16.53
N LEU A 272 -21.28 -3.16 -16.29
CA LEU A 272 -21.86 -2.96 -14.94
C LEU A 272 -21.49 -4.09 -13.98
N ALA A 273 -21.55 -5.36 -14.41
CA ALA A 273 -21.15 -6.51 -13.59
C ALA A 273 -19.68 -6.42 -13.18
N LEU A 274 -18.80 -6.05 -14.12
CA LEU A 274 -17.38 -5.81 -13.82
C LEU A 274 -17.19 -4.62 -12.88
N ARG A 275 -17.84 -3.49 -13.15
CA ARG A 275 -17.72 -2.28 -12.32
C ARG A 275 -18.18 -2.52 -10.87
N ARG A 276 -19.24 -3.31 -10.66
CA ARG A 276 -19.73 -3.69 -9.33
C ARG A 276 -18.93 -4.81 -8.69
N GLY A 277 -18.16 -5.54 -9.50
CA GLY A 277 -17.49 -6.76 -9.05
C GLY A 277 -18.48 -7.86 -8.65
N ASP A 278 -19.63 -7.91 -9.34
CA ASP A 278 -20.73 -8.86 -9.12
C ASP A 278 -20.70 -9.94 -10.20
N ASP A 279 -20.59 -11.19 -9.78
CA ASP A 279 -20.61 -12.37 -10.66
C ASP A 279 -21.96 -13.10 -10.67
N THR A 280 -22.97 -12.54 -9.98
CA THR A 280 -24.33 -13.07 -9.94
C THR A 280 -24.96 -13.05 -11.34
N GLY A 281 -25.27 -14.22 -11.86
CA GLY A 281 -25.84 -14.37 -13.20
C GLY A 281 -24.87 -14.13 -14.37
N LEU A 282 -23.59 -14.03 -14.11
CA LEU A 282 -22.53 -13.80 -15.10
C LEU A 282 -22.53 -14.87 -16.22
N GLU A 283 -22.83 -16.12 -15.89
CA GLU A 283 -22.91 -17.24 -16.86
C GLU A 283 -24.02 -16.98 -17.90
N LYS A 284 -25.20 -16.52 -17.47
CA LYS A 284 -26.31 -16.20 -18.37
C LYS A 284 -25.99 -14.99 -19.24
N LEU A 285 -25.31 -14.02 -18.67
CA LEU A 285 -24.91 -12.79 -19.36
C LEU A 285 -23.86 -13.09 -20.44
N LEU A 286 -22.90 -13.95 -20.14
CA LEU A 286 -21.89 -14.39 -21.10
C LEU A 286 -22.49 -15.28 -22.20
N ALA A 287 -23.46 -16.16 -21.87
CA ALA A 287 -24.18 -16.93 -22.87
C ALA A 287 -24.92 -16.00 -23.87
N ALA A 288 -25.63 -14.97 -23.37
CA ALA A 288 -26.27 -13.99 -24.21
C ALA A 288 -25.27 -13.17 -25.05
N ALA A 289 -24.09 -12.89 -24.53
CA ALA A 289 -23.01 -12.26 -25.30
C ALA A 289 -22.48 -13.16 -26.40
N MET A 290 -22.33 -14.45 -26.14
CA MET A 290 -21.89 -15.42 -27.14
C MET A 290 -22.86 -15.59 -28.31
N GLU A 291 -24.15 -15.26 -28.15
CA GLU A 291 -25.12 -15.23 -29.24
C GLU A 291 -24.97 -14.00 -30.15
N GLN A 292 -24.38 -12.91 -29.63
CA GLN A 292 -24.22 -11.64 -30.34
C GLN A 292 -22.84 -11.43 -30.94
N TYR A 293 -21.81 -12.09 -30.37
CA TYR A 293 -20.44 -11.96 -30.80
C TYR A 293 -19.99 -13.22 -31.57
N ALA A 294 -19.04 -13.03 -32.46
CA ALA A 294 -18.59 -14.09 -33.37
C ALA A 294 -17.97 -15.29 -32.62
N ASP A 295 -17.27 -15.05 -31.53
CA ASP A 295 -16.62 -16.08 -30.70
C ASP A 295 -16.32 -15.54 -29.29
N ALA A 296 -15.86 -16.43 -28.40
CA ALA A 296 -15.49 -16.10 -27.02
C ALA A 296 -14.34 -15.08 -26.95
N ARG A 297 -13.46 -15.05 -27.94
CA ARG A 297 -12.36 -14.08 -28.01
C ARG A 297 -12.91 -12.66 -28.24
N ALA A 298 -13.91 -12.53 -29.13
CA ALA A 298 -14.56 -11.26 -29.39
C ALA A 298 -15.30 -10.72 -28.14
N VAL A 299 -15.92 -11.59 -27.34
CA VAL A 299 -16.52 -11.21 -26.05
C VAL A 299 -15.46 -10.69 -25.06
N ILE A 300 -14.30 -11.36 -24.99
CA ILE A 300 -13.23 -10.91 -24.09
C ILE A 300 -12.63 -9.60 -24.56
N SER A 301 -12.20 -9.50 -25.83
CA SER A 301 -11.52 -8.31 -26.37
C SER A 301 -12.45 -7.10 -26.61
N GLY A 302 -13.74 -7.31 -26.63
CA GLY A 302 -14.75 -6.28 -26.74
C GLY A 302 -15.31 -5.88 -25.37
N PRO A 303 -16.54 -6.33 -25.03
CA PRO A 303 -17.26 -5.82 -23.86
C PRO A 303 -16.55 -6.04 -22.52
N LEU A 304 -15.85 -7.16 -22.33
CA LEU A 304 -15.15 -7.39 -21.05
C LEU A 304 -13.92 -6.48 -20.89
N MET A 305 -13.12 -6.31 -21.95
CA MET A 305 -11.98 -5.39 -21.89
C MET A 305 -12.43 -3.94 -21.74
N SER A 306 -13.46 -3.50 -22.48
CA SER A 306 -14.03 -2.16 -22.33
C SER A 306 -14.55 -1.90 -20.90
N GLY A 307 -15.19 -2.90 -20.28
CA GLY A 307 -15.63 -2.78 -18.90
C GLY A 307 -14.46 -2.64 -17.91
N MET A 308 -13.35 -3.37 -18.13
CA MET A 308 -12.15 -3.22 -17.30
C MET A 308 -11.42 -1.89 -17.55
N GLU A 309 -11.46 -1.36 -18.77
CA GLU A 309 -10.92 -0.03 -19.09
C GLU A 309 -11.69 1.06 -18.34
N GLU A 310 -13.03 0.96 -18.30
CA GLU A 310 -13.87 1.85 -17.49
C GLU A 310 -13.51 1.77 -16.00
N VAL A 311 -13.31 0.57 -15.45
CA VAL A 311 -12.83 0.36 -14.08
C VAL A 311 -11.49 1.08 -13.85
N GLY A 312 -10.56 0.98 -14.80
CA GLY A 312 -9.26 1.66 -14.76
C GLY A 312 -9.42 3.19 -14.70
N HIS A 313 -10.25 3.77 -15.56
CA HIS A 313 -10.54 5.20 -15.56
C HIS A 313 -11.21 5.69 -14.27
N LEU A 314 -12.13 4.91 -13.71
CA LEU A 314 -12.79 5.24 -12.44
C LEU A 314 -11.80 5.21 -11.28
N PHE A 315 -10.87 4.25 -11.30
CA PHE A 315 -9.80 4.15 -10.29
C PHE A 315 -8.81 5.31 -10.41
N GLU A 316 -8.38 5.66 -11.60
CA GLU A 316 -7.50 6.80 -11.86
C GLU A 316 -8.13 8.12 -11.44
N ALA A 317 -9.43 8.29 -11.70
CA ALA A 317 -10.21 9.45 -11.29
C ALA A 317 -10.51 9.52 -9.78
N GLY A 318 -10.10 8.51 -8.98
CA GLY A 318 -10.39 8.44 -7.55
C GLY A 318 -11.87 8.15 -7.23
N ARG A 319 -12.66 7.68 -8.21
CA ARG A 319 -14.08 7.32 -8.08
C ARG A 319 -14.30 5.84 -7.78
N MET A 320 -13.24 5.06 -7.80
CA MET A 320 -13.21 3.64 -7.43
C MET A 320 -11.98 3.37 -6.58
N PHE A 321 -12.12 2.50 -5.58
CA PHE A 321 -11.02 2.15 -4.68
C PHE A 321 -10.40 0.81 -5.06
N LEU A 322 -9.15 0.59 -4.62
CA LEU A 322 -8.41 -0.65 -4.90
C LEU A 322 -9.21 -1.93 -4.60
N PRO A 323 -9.95 -2.06 -3.48
CA PRO A 323 -10.75 -3.26 -3.21
C PRO A 323 -11.83 -3.53 -4.26
N GLN A 324 -12.38 -2.47 -4.83
CA GLN A 324 -13.38 -2.59 -5.90
C GLN A 324 -12.72 -3.07 -7.20
N VAL A 325 -11.53 -2.54 -7.54
CA VAL A 325 -10.73 -3.00 -8.69
C VAL A 325 -10.36 -4.48 -8.54
N VAL A 326 -9.97 -4.91 -7.33
CA VAL A 326 -9.68 -6.32 -7.04
C VAL A 326 -10.92 -7.20 -7.24
N ARG A 327 -12.12 -6.75 -6.81
CA ARG A 327 -13.38 -7.46 -7.07
C ARG A 327 -13.70 -7.53 -8.56
N SER A 328 -13.56 -6.41 -9.27
CA SER A 328 -13.73 -6.35 -10.73
C SER A 328 -12.80 -7.34 -11.46
N ALA A 329 -11.53 -7.38 -11.04
CA ALA A 329 -10.55 -8.33 -11.59
C ALA A 329 -10.92 -9.80 -11.32
N ARG A 330 -11.47 -10.11 -10.13
CA ARG A 330 -12.00 -11.46 -9.82
C ARG A 330 -13.19 -11.82 -10.73
N THR A 331 -14.13 -10.88 -10.93
CA THR A 331 -15.27 -11.06 -11.84
C THR A 331 -14.80 -11.25 -13.27
N MET A 332 -13.82 -10.48 -13.74
CA MET A 332 -13.19 -10.67 -15.07
C MET A 332 -12.54 -12.04 -15.19
N ARG A 333 -11.79 -12.48 -14.20
CA ARG A 333 -11.19 -13.82 -14.17
C ARG A 333 -12.26 -14.91 -14.24
N ARG A 334 -13.35 -14.78 -13.47
CA ARG A 334 -14.48 -15.70 -13.51
C ARG A 334 -15.12 -15.75 -14.88
N ALA A 335 -15.31 -14.60 -15.56
CA ALA A 335 -15.82 -14.52 -16.91
C ALA A 335 -14.93 -15.28 -17.90
N VAL A 336 -13.62 -15.08 -17.84
CA VAL A 336 -12.65 -15.81 -18.68
C VAL A 336 -12.66 -17.31 -18.40
N ASP A 337 -12.78 -17.73 -17.15
CA ASP A 337 -12.86 -19.14 -16.77
C ASP A 337 -14.13 -19.81 -17.35
N ILE A 338 -15.27 -19.10 -17.35
CA ILE A 338 -16.52 -19.58 -17.98
C ILE A 338 -16.36 -19.70 -19.51
N LEU A 339 -15.66 -18.76 -20.15
CA LEU A 339 -15.46 -18.74 -21.60
C LEU A 339 -14.33 -19.68 -22.06
N ARG A 340 -13.48 -20.18 -21.15
CA ARG A 340 -12.32 -21.04 -21.50
C ARG A 340 -12.66 -22.25 -22.33
N PRO A 341 -13.72 -23.06 -22.07
CA PRO A 341 -14.08 -24.21 -22.89
C PRO A 341 -14.35 -23.83 -24.36
N HIS A 342 -14.98 -22.68 -24.59
CA HIS A 342 -15.26 -22.15 -25.94
C HIS A 342 -13.99 -21.71 -26.66
N LEU A 343 -13.01 -21.14 -25.93
CA LEU A 343 -11.70 -20.78 -26.49
C LEU A 343 -10.89 -22.02 -26.87
N GLU A 344 -10.96 -23.10 -26.07
CA GLU A 344 -10.26 -24.36 -26.32
C GLU A 344 -10.88 -25.09 -27.49
N ALA A 345 -12.21 -25.13 -27.60
CA ALA A 345 -12.91 -25.71 -28.74
C ALA A 345 -12.55 -25.00 -30.06
N ALA A 346 -12.56 -23.68 -30.07
CA ALA A 346 -12.18 -22.88 -31.24
C ALA A 346 -10.68 -23.05 -31.63
N ARG A 347 -9.83 -23.45 -30.71
CA ARG A 347 -8.43 -23.81 -30.97
C ARG A 347 -8.27 -25.16 -31.64
N ALA A 348 -9.12 -26.14 -31.32
CA ALA A 348 -9.07 -27.49 -31.91
C ALA A 348 -9.41 -27.46 -33.41
N ASP A 349 -10.22 -26.54 -33.87
CA ASP A 349 -10.64 -26.38 -35.26
C ASP A 349 -9.66 -25.56 -36.13
N THR A 350 -8.60 -24.98 -35.52
CA THR A 350 -7.63 -24.19 -36.30
C THR A 350 -6.31 -24.98 -36.44
N PRO A 351 -5.77 -25.18 -37.65
CA PRO A 351 -4.49 -25.87 -37.85
C PRO A 351 -3.39 -25.14 -37.05
N ALA A 352 -2.61 -25.91 -36.30
CA ALA A 352 -1.63 -25.45 -35.33
C ALA A 352 -0.59 -24.50 -35.93
N GLY A 353 -0.85 -23.22 -35.79
CA GLY A 353 0.13 -22.15 -35.89
C GLY A 353 0.28 -21.50 -34.54
N SER A 354 1.17 -21.99 -33.71
CA SER A 354 1.54 -21.27 -32.48
C SER A 354 2.06 -19.87 -32.86
N ARG A 355 1.36 -18.81 -32.43
CA ARG A 355 1.81 -17.43 -32.64
C ARG A 355 3.00 -17.04 -31.74
N GLY A 356 3.63 -18.01 -31.07
CA GLY A 356 4.74 -17.84 -30.15
C GLY A 356 4.37 -18.19 -28.71
N VAL A 357 5.38 -18.28 -27.87
CA VAL A 357 5.27 -18.48 -26.42
C VAL A 357 5.56 -17.15 -25.76
N TRP A 358 4.61 -16.67 -24.92
CA TRP A 358 4.83 -15.52 -24.08
C TRP A 358 5.17 -16.00 -22.68
N LEU A 359 6.33 -15.60 -22.17
CA LEU A 359 6.73 -15.83 -20.80
C LEU A 359 6.44 -14.57 -20.00
N LEU A 360 5.50 -14.68 -19.05
CA LEU A 360 5.23 -13.66 -18.06
C LEU A 360 5.91 -14.06 -16.76
N ALA A 361 6.78 -13.21 -16.25
CA ALA A 361 7.46 -13.42 -14.99
C ALA A 361 7.48 -12.11 -14.19
N THR A 362 7.25 -12.20 -12.87
CA THR A 362 7.56 -11.11 -11.95
C THR A 362 9.04 -11.15 -11.63
N VAL A 363 9.72 -10.01 -11.75
CA VAL A 363 11.11 -9.88 -11.35
C VAL A 363 11.18 -9.74 -9.82
N ARG A 364 12.13 -10.44 -9.19
CA ARG A 364 12.31 -10.35 -7.73
C ARG A 364 12.66 -8.90 -7.35
N GLY A 365 11.81 -8.27 -6.56
CA GLY A 365 11.95 -6.87 -6.15
C GLY A 365 11.06 -5.88 -6.92
N ASP A 366 10.26 -6.36 -7.86
CA ASP A 366 9.19 -5.57 -8.47
C ASP A 366 7.97 -5.63 -7.52
N VAL A 367 7.59 -4.48 -6.96
CA VAL A 367 6.45 -4.30 -6.05
C VAL A 367 5.51 -3.28 -6.65
#